data_d332a83a959a867808c27acf85cfd21b
#
_entry.id   d332a83a959a867808c27acf85cfd21b
#
_cell.length_a   1.000
_cell.length_b   1.000
_cell.length_c   1.000
_cell.angle_alpha   90.00
_cell.angle_beta   90.00
_cell.angle_gamma   90.00
#
_symmetry.space_group_name_H-M   'P 1'
#
loop_
_entity.id
_entity.type
_entity.pdbx_description
1 polymer ?
#
loop_
_entity_poly.entity_id
_entity_poly.type
_entity_poly.pdbx_seq_one_letter_code
_entity_poly.pdbx_strand_id
1 'polypeptide(L)'
;MFKQRMVTFSKIKLNNIDKLKKIIIISLSKNSKLDSFTKELNTLTGGVIERVLGSSTFTEQKPNSCLTINFPEGLCSDAIIIMKIDKSVTTEKAREAGANLAKILGQRDAIAFFNEDPSAFEILFGFLLKEYRFDKHKSKTDEKKISMDVLVESPAKSRKIYAEYQNIIDGVFLTRDLTNEPSNI
;
A
#
# COMPACT_ATOMS: atom_id res chain seq x y z
N MET A 1 -4.94 -13.75 -18.52
CA MET A 1 -3.67 -13.35 -17.83
C MET A 1 -4.05 -12.33 -16.76
N PHE A 2 -3.81 -12.62 -15.50
CA PHE A 2 -4.11 -11.71 -14.39
C PHE A 2 -3.37 -10.38 -14.60
N LYS A 3 -4.10 -9.26 -14.58
CA LYS A 3 -3.49 -7.93 -14.65
C LYS A 3 -3.07 -7.52 -13.24
N GLN A 4 -1.80 -7.74 -12.95
CA GLN A 4 -1.18 -7.28 -11.70
C GLN A 4 -1.24 -5.76 -11.61
N ARG A 5 -1.35 -5.23 -10.37
CA ARG A 5 -1.24 -3.79 -10.11
C ARG A 5 0.10 -3.27 -10.60
N MET A 6 0.06 -2.18 -11.34
CA MET A 6 1.28 -1.49 -11.77
C MET A 6 1.85 -0.70 -10.59
N VAL A 7 3.05 -1.08 -10.16
CA VAL A 7 3.78 -0.35 -9.11
C VAL A 7 4.84 0.55 -9.76
N THR A 8 4.82 1.82 -9.37
CA THR A 8 5.81 2.82 -9.79
C THR A 8 6.48 3.45 -8.58
N PHE A 9 7.68 3.99 -8.76
CA PHE A 9 8.43 4.67 -7.71
C PHE A 9 8.73 6.09 -8.15
N SER A 10 8.29 7.06 -7.36
CA SER A 10 8.48 8.50 -7.59
C SER A 10 9.18 9.16 -6.42
N LYS A 11 9.85 10.29 -6.68
CA LYS A 11 10.37 11.11 -5.58
C LYS A 11 9.24 11.65 -4.72
N ILE A 12 9.48 11.76 -3.42
CA ILE A 12 8.58 12.41 -2.48
C ILE A 12 8.40 13.88 -2.95
N LYS A 13 7.18 14.17 -3.36
CA LYS A 13 6.74 15.52 -3.75
C LYS A 13 5.32 15.71 -3.26
N LEU A 14 5.09 16.84 -2.62
CA LEU A 14 3.77 17.22 -2.09
C LEU A 14 2.93 18.04 -3.07
N ASN A 15 3.57 18.48 -4.19
CA ASN A 15 2.89 19.32 -5.17
C ASN A 15 1.62 18.64 -5.70
N ASN A 16 0.48 19.29 -5.50
CA ASN A 16 -0.84 18.85 -5.95
C ASN A 16 -1.37 17.56 -5.32
N ILE A 17 -0.89 17.15 -4.13
CA ILE A 17 -1.43 15.98 -3.43
C ILE A 17 -2.90 16.20 -3.07
N ASP A 18 -3.29 17.45 -2.82
CA ASP A 18 -4.66 17.89 -2.59
C ASP A 18 -5.63 17.57 -3.74
N LYS A 19 -5.11 17.57 -4.99
CA LYS A 19 -5.88 17.33 -6.23
C LYS A 19 -5.93 15.86 -6.67
N LEU A 20 -5.16 14.99 -6.02
CA LEU A 20 -5.10 13.58 -6.40
C LEU A 20 -6.36 12.83 -5.93
N LYS A 21 -7.00 12.13 -6.85
CA LYS A 21 -8.13 11.24 -6.57
C LYS A 21 -7.73 9.82 -6.14
N LYS A 22 -6.41 9.57 -6.01
CA LYS A 22 -5.89 8.28 -5.56
C LYS A 22 -6.01 8.15 -4.05
N ILE A 23 -6.21 6.93 -3.56
CA ILE A 23 -6.14 6.65 -2.12
C ILE A 23 -4.73 6.94 -1.61
N ILE A 24 -4.62 7.68 -0.52
CA ILE A 24 -3.34 7.99 0.11
C ILE A 24 -3.07 6.96 1.20
N ILE A 25 -1.88 6.34 1.16
CA ILE A 25 -1.45 5.34 2.13
C ILE A 25 -0.22 5.86 2.84
N ILE A 26 -0.24 5.87 4.17
CA ILE A 26 0.90 6.24 5.02
C ILE A 26 1.15 5.16 6.07
N SER A 27 2.40 4.94 6.44
CA SER A 27 2.78 4.08 7.57
C SER A 27 3.17 4.92 8.78
N LEU A 28 2.62 4.61 9.94
CA LEU A 28 2.91 5.30 11.19
C LEU A 28 3.09 4.29 12.33
N SER A 29 4.02 4.56 13.24
CA SER A 29 4.16 3.79 14.48
C SER A 29 3.60 4.59 15.67
N LYS A 30 3.24 3.86 16.75
CA LYS A 30 2.88 4.49 18.02
C LYS A 30 4.04 5.37 18.48
N ASN A 31 3.75 6.62 18.83
CA ASN A 31 4.74 7.62 19.28
C ASN A 31 5.77 8.06 18.20
N SER A 32 5.55 7.80 16.93
CA SER A 32 6.39 8.38 15.88
C SER A 32 6.11 9.88 15.74
N LYS A 33 7.18 10.66 15.60
CA LYS A 33 7.04 12.04 15.12
C LYS A 33 6.66 11.98 13.64
N LEU A 34 5.73 12.84 13.24
CA LEU A 34 5.40 12.98 11.83
C LEU A 34 6.64 13.49 11.06
N ASP A 35 6.95 12.82 9.95
CA ASP A 35 7.92 13.32 8.98
C ASP A 35 7.38 14.53 8.19
N SER A 36 8.20 15.11 7.31
CA SER A 36 7.82 16.30 6.54
C SER A 36 6.60 16.07 5.65
N PHE A 37 6.51 14.90 5.00
CA PHE A 37 5.39 14.55 4.13
C PHE A 37 4.09 14.43 4.93
N THR A 38 4.13 13.65 6.01
CA THR A 38 2.95 13.42 6.85
C THR A 38 2.51 14.69 7.60
N LYS A 39 3.45 15.58 7.97
CA LYS A 39 3.12 16.90 8.56
C LYS A 39 2.35 17.79 7.58
N GLU A 40 2.79 17.87 6.33
CA GLU A 40 2.10 18.67 5.34
C GLU A 40 0.73 18.08 5.01
N LEU A 41 0.62 16.74 4.89
CA LEU A 41 -0.65 16.05 4.74
C LEU A 41 -1.59 16.32 5.93
N ASN A 42 -1.04 16.33 7.17
CA ASN A 42 -1.79 16.67 8.37
C ASN A 42 -2.30 18.13 8.33
N THR A 43 -1.47 19.06 7.87
CA THR A 43 -1.88 20.46 7.72
C THR A 43 -2.99 20.62 6.70
N LEU A 44 -2.88 19.99 5.52
CA LEU A 44 -3.90 20.02 4.47
C LEU A 44 -5.24 19.46 4.95
N THR A 45 -5.22 18.50 5.86
CA THR A 45 -6.41 17.82 6.38
C THR A 45 -6.91 18.39 7.72
N GLY A 46 -6.52 19.63 8.08
CA GLY A 46 -6.97 20.27 9.32
C GLY A 46 -6.57 19.51 10.61
N GLY A 47 -5.40 18.85 10.60
CA GLY A 47 -4.88 18.16 11.79
C GLY A 47 -5.50 16.78 12.05
N VAL A 48 -6.19 16.18 11.09
CA VAL A 48 -6.91 14.91 11.31
C VAL A 48 -5.96 13.76 11.64
N ILE A 49 -4.75 13.74 11.04
CA ILE A 49 -3.78 12.66 11.28
C ILE A 49 -3.30 12.67 12.74
N GLU A 50 -2.95 13.82 13.28
CA GLU A 50 -2.55 13.94 14.70
C GLU A 50 -3.70 13.58 15.65
N ARG A 51 -4.93 14.01 15.35
CA ARG A 51 -6.10 13.62 16.14
C ARG A 51 -6.30 12.10 16.14
N VAL A 52 -6.11 11.45 15.00
CA VAL A 52 -6.20 9.99 14.90
C VAL A 52 -5.09 9.31 15.70
N LEU A 53 -3.85 9.78 15.61
CA LEU A 53 -2.72 9.24 16.40
C LEU A 53 -2.94 9.32 17.89
N GLY A 54 -3.58 10.38 18.38
CA GLY A 54 -3.93 10.59 19.80
C GLY A 54 -5.20 9.85 20.25
N SER A 55 -5.95 9.24 19.33
CA SER A 55 -7.21 8.59 19.67
C SER A 55 -7.02 7.19 20.26
N SER A 56 -7.98 6.75 21.11
CA SER A 56 -8.05 5.36 21.60
C SER A 56 -8.16 4.37 20.42
N THR A 57 -8.90 4.71 19.39
CA THR A 57 -9.05 3.89 18.16
C THR A 57 -7.70 3.52 17.56
N PHE A 58 -6.75 4.44 17.48
CA PHE A 58 -5.43 4.15 16.95
C PHE A 58 -4.52 3.49 17.98
N THR A 59 -4.55 3.96 19.25
CA THR A 59 -3.64 3.46 20.30
C THR A 59 -3.93 2.01 20.67
N GLU A 60 -5.21 1.62 20.72
CA GLU A 60 -5.67 0.25 21.04
C GLU A 60 -5.68 -0.69 19.83
N GLN A 61 -5.59 -0.13 18.63
CA GLN A 61 -5.54 -0.93 17.41
C GLN A 61 -4.33 -1.89 17.42
N LYS A 62 -4.53 -3.11 16.96
CA LYS A 62 -3.45 -4.11 16.84
C LYS A 62 -2.34 -3.59 15.92
N PRO A 63 -1.07 -3.90 16.21
CA PRO A 63 0.01 -3.69 15.24
C PRO A 63 -0.30 -4.36 13.89
N ASN A 64 0.26 -3.80 12.82
CA ASN A 64 0.11 -4.31 11.44
C ASN A 64 -1.33 -4.29 10.91
N SER A 65 -2.17 -3.46 11.49
CA SER A 65 -3.52 -3.17 11.02
C SER A 65 -3.60 -1.80 10.33
N CYS A 66 -4.69 -1.56 9.63
CA CYS A 66 -4.94 -0.31 8.94
C CYS A 66 -6.17 0.40 9.50
N LEU A 67 -6.10 1.72 9.59
CA LEU A 67 -7.22 2.60 9.88
C LEU A 67 -7.51 3.45 8.64
N THR A 68 -8.77 3.62 8.29
CA THR A 68 -9.18 4.42 7.14
C THR A 68 -9.88 5.69 7.60
N ILE A 69 -9.42 6.83 7.09
CA ILE A 69 -10.09 8.12 7.19
C ILE A 69 -10.79 8.34 5.85
N ASN A 70 -12.11 8.32 5.83
CA ASN A 70 -12.88 8.53 4.63
C ASN A 70 -13.14 10.02 4.41
N PHE A 71 -13.08 10.45 3.14
CA PHE A 71 -13.38 11.80 2.69
C PHE A 71 -12.66 12.89 3.52
N PRO A 72 -11.31 12.80 3.61
CA PRO A 72 -10.55 13.77 4.40
C PRO A 72 -10.72 15.19 3.83
N GLU A 73 -11.02 16.14 4.69
CA GLU A 73 -11.10 17.55 4.32
C GLU A 73 -9.80 18.02 3.65
N GLY A 74 -9.88 18.95 2.72
CA GLY A 74 -8.71 19.52 2.03
C GLY A 74 -8.08 18.64 0.96
N LEU A 75 -8.60 17.43 0.69
CA LEU A 75 -8.11 16.53 -0.33
C LEU A 75 -9.21 16.06 -1.29
N CYS A 76 -8.84 15.84 -2.55
CA CYS A 76 -9.71 15.19 -3.54
C CYS A 76 -9.70 13.64 -3.43
N SER A 77 -8.87 13.09 -2.57
CA SER A 77 -8.79 11.65 -2.30
C SER A 77 -10.01 11.18 -1.51
N ASP A 78 -10.57 10.04 -1.89
CA ASP A 78 -11.71 9.43 -1.17
C ASP A 78 -11.31 8.91 0.22
N ALA A 79 -10.03 8.60 0.45
CA ALA A 79 -9.57 8.15 1.76
C ALA A 79 -8.06 8.28 1.98
N ILE A 80 -7.69 8.38 3.25
CA ILE A 80 -6.34 8.12 3.75
C ILE A 80 -6.36 6.80 4.51
N ILE A 81 -5.47 5.87 4.15
CA ILE A 81 -5.25 4.63 4.89
C ILE A 81 -3.98 4.78 5.71
N ILE A 82 -4.10 4.72 7.02
CA ILE A 82 -2.99 4.75 7.98
C ILE A 82 -2.67 3.32 8.38
N MET A 83 -1.48 2.83 8.04
CA MET A 83 -0.96 1.55 8.49
C MET A 83 -0.24 1.74 9.82
N LYS A 84 -0.66 1.04 10.86
CA LYS A 84 0.04 1.01 12.15
C LYS A 84 1.15 -0.03 12.10
N ILE A 85 2.40 0.39 11.99
CA ILE A 85 3.58 -0.49 11.92
C ILE A 85 4.43 -0.33 13.16
N ASP A 86 4.86 -1.44 13.76
CA ASP A 86 5.81 -1.41 14.87
C ASP A 86 7.23 -1.17 14.35
N LYS A 87 8.05 -0.45 15.13
CA LYS A 87 9.45 -0.17 14.79
C LYS A 87 10.32 -1.44 14.63
N SER A 88 9.93 -2.53 15.26
CA SER A 88 10.62 -3.83 15.24
C SER A 88 9.77 -4.90 14.57
N VAL A 89 9.10 -4.55 13.45
CA VAL A 89 8.27 -5.51 12.72
C VAL A 89 9.14 -6.61 12.10
N THR A 90 8.75 -7.88 12.28
CA THR A 90 9.39 -9.01 11.59
C THR A 90 8.96 -9.05 10.12
N THR A 91 9.77 -9.67 9.26
CA THR A 91 9.47 -9.87 7.84
C THR A 91 8.07 -10.46 7.62
N GLU A 92 7.71 -11.50 8.38
CA GLU A 92 6.38 -12.12 8.29
C GLU A 92 5.25 -11.15 8.61
N LYS A 93 5.38 -10.40 9.71
CA LYS A 93 4.37 -9.41 10.11
C LYS A 93 4.29 -8.23 9.15
N ALA A 94 5.40 -7.84 8.53
CA ALA A 94 5.40 -6.82 7.48
C ALA A 94 4.62 -7.32 6.24
N ARG A 95 4.83 -8.57 5.82
CA ARG A 95 4.08 -9.20 4.73
C ARG A 95 2.59 -9.33 5.06
N GLU A 96 2.26 -9.71 6.30
CA GLU A 96 0.87 -9.76 6.78
C GLU A 96 0.21 -8.36 6.74
N ALA A 97 0.91 -7.33 7.17
CA ALA A 97 0.44 -5.95 7.09
C ALA A 97 0.13 -5.55 5.64
N GLY A 98 1.01 -5.90 4.71
CA GLY A 98 0.79 -5.70 3.27
C GLY A 98 -0.44 -6.43 2.75
N ALA A 99 -0.63 -7.70 3.15
CA ALA A 99 -1.81 -8.48 2.77
C ALA A 99 -3.12 -7.89 3.34
N ASN A 100 -3.08 -7.32 4.54
CA ASN A 100 -4.23 -6.62 5.13
C ASN A 100 -4.51 -5.30 4.41
N LEU A 101 -3.48 -4.55 4.03
CA LEU A 101 -3.63 -3.35 3.20
C LEU A 101 -4.31 -3.68 1.86
N ALA A 102 -3.92 -4.79 1.20
CA ALA A 102 -4.52 -5.21 -0.07
C ALA A 102 -6.02 -5.47 0.03
N LYS A 103 -6.48 -6.08 1.14
CA LYS A 103 -7.92 -6.30 1.39
C LYS A 103 -8.69 -4.98 1.50
N ILE A 104 -8.10 -3.99 2.21
CA ILE A 104 -8.74 -2.70 2.45
C ILE A 104 -8.72 -1.84 1.21
N LEU A 105 -7.59 -1.78 0.50
CA LEU A 105 -7.45 -0.97 -0.71
C LEU A 105 -8.34 -1.48 -1.86
N GLY A 106 -8.42 -2.79 -2.05
CA GLY A 106 -9.19 -3.38 -3.16
C GLY A 106 -8.70 -2.89 -4.52
N GLN A 107 -9.62 -2.67 -5.45
CA GLN A 107 -9.35 -2.27 -6.84
C GLN A 107 -9.25 -0.74 -7.03
N ARG A 108 -8.65 -0.03 -6.08
CA ARG A 108 -8.49 1.43 -6.13
C ARG A 108 -7.05 1.82 -6.43
N ASP A 109 -6.87 2.90 -7.20
CA ASP A 109 -5.56 3.50 -7.41
C ASP A 109 -5.05 4.12 -6.12
N ALA A 110 -3.74 4.03 -5.88
CA ALA A 110 -3.14 4.51 -4.65
C ALA A 110 -1.83 5.27 -4.88
N ILE A 111 -1.50 6.11 -3.91
CA ILE A 111 -0.18 6.66 -3.68
C ILE A 111 0.24 6.26 -2.26
N ALA A 112 1.43 5.70 -2.09
CA ALA A 112 1.88 5.15 -0.82
C ALA A 112 3.18 5.80 -0.36
N PHE A 113 3.23 6.14 0.92
CA PHE A 113 4.43 6.62 1.59
C PHE A 113 4.67 5.79 2.86
N PHE A 114 5.73 5.00 2.86
CA PHE A 114 6.07 4.09 3.97
C PHE A 114 7.17 4.64 4.88
N ASN A 115 7.37 5.97 4.89
CA ASN A 115 8.29 6.67 5.79
C ASN A 115 9.69 6.02 5.86
N GLU A 116 10.24 5.61 4.71
CA GLU A 116 11.55 4.94 4.59
C GLU A 116 11.77 3.75 5.56
N ASP A 117 10.68 3.15 6.00
CA ASP A 117 10.72 1.96 6.84
C ASP A 117 11.45 0.84 6.07
N PRO A 118 12.47 0.20 6.67
CA PRO A 118 13.16 -0.94 6.04
C PRO A 118 12.24 -2.07 5.63
N SER A 119 11.08 -2.21 6.30
CA SER A 119 10.06 -3.21 5.97
C SER A 119 9.16 -2.84 4.78
N ALA A 120 9.31 -1.66 4.20
CA ALA A 120 8.43 -1.17 3.11
C ALA A 120 8.34 -2.14 1.92
N PHE A 121 9.46 -2.76 1.53
CA PHE A 121 9.46 -3.74 0.44
C PHE A 121 8.79 -5.05 0.84
N GLU A 122 8.90 -5.47 2.10
CA GLU A 122 8.21 -6.65 2.62
C GLU A 122 6.70 -6.43 2.70
N ILE A 123 6.28 -5.22 3.09
CA ILE A 123 4.88 -4.79 3.06
C ILE A 123 4.36 -4.84 1.63
N LEU A 124 5.09 -4.25 0.68
CA LEU A 124 4.72 -4.23 -0.74
C LEU A 124 4.66 -5.63 -1.33
N PHE A 125 5.61 -6.51 -0.95
CA PHE A 125 5.62 -7.91 -1.36
C PHE A 125 4.39 -8.67 -0.88
N GLY A 126 4.08 -8.59 0.41
CA GLY A 126 2.88 -9.22 0.98
C GLY A 126 1.58 -8.68 0.37
N PHE A 127 1.54 -7.37 0.09
CA PHE A 127 0.44 -6.71 -0.60
C PHE A 127 0.22 -7.32 -2.00
N LEU A 128 1.25 -7.41 -2.82
CA LEU A 128 1.15 -7.93 -4.19
C LEU A 128 0.83 -9.42 -4.24
N LEU A 129 1.41 -10.22 -3.34
CA LEU A 129 1.07 -11.64 -3.24
C LEU A 129 -0.41 -11.88 -2.88
N LYS A 130 -1.03 -10.96 -2.11
CA LYS A 130 -2.44 -11.02 -1.75
C LYS A 130 -3.37 -10.61 -2.88
N GLU A 131 -2.91 -9.81 -3.82
CA GLU A 131 -3.70 -9.37 -4.98
C GLU A 131 -3.86 -10.45 -6.06
N TYR A 132 -3.16 -11.59 -5.95
CA TYR A 132 -3.29 -12.69 -6.91
C TYR A 132 -4.74 -13.13 -7.09
N ARG A 133 -5.16 -13.27 -8.35
CA ARG A 133 -6.46 -13.80 -8.75
C ARG A 133 -6.29 -14.74 -9.94
N PHE A 134 -6.94 -15.88 -9.87
CA PHE A 134 -7.03 -16.79 -11.01
C PHE A 134 -8.28 -16.45 -11.82
N ASP A 135 -8.11 -15.64 -12.87
CA ASP A 135 -9.22 -15.16 -13.70
C ASP A 135 -9.14 -15.69 -15.16
N LYS A 136 -8.25 -16.66 -15.43
CA LYS A 136 -7.91 -17.15 -16.78
C LYS A 136 -9.14 -17.67 -17.56
N HIS A 137 -10.09 -18.28 -16.85
CA HIS A 137 -11.28 -18.92 -17.46
C HIS A 137 -12.58 -18.14 -17.23
N LYS A 138 -12.50 -16.89 -16.73
CA LYS A 138 -13.68 -16.06 -16.56
C LYS A 138 -14.05 -15.35 -17.83
N SER A 139 -15.36 -15.40 -18.20
CA SER A 139 -15.92 -14.76 -19.40
C SER A 139 -15.84 -13.22 -19.36
N LYS A 140 -15.82 -12.63 -18.16
CA LYS A 140 -15.65 -11.19 -17.94
C LYS A 140 -14.51 -10.98 -16.97
N THR A 141 -13.42 -10.39 -17.44
CA THR A 141 -12.33 -9.90 -16.60
C THR A 141 -12.45 -8.40 -16.51
N ASP A 142 -12.34 -7.87 -15.28
CA ASP A 142 -12.22 -6.43 -15.08
C ASP A 142 -10.95 -5.92 -15.76
N GLU A 143 -11.11 -5.13 -16.82
CA GLU A 143 -9.97 -4.61 -17.59
C GLU A 143 -9.31 -3.39 -16.97
N LYS A 144 -9.80 -2.94 -15.80
CA LYS A 144 -9.27 -1.74 -15.15
C LYS A 144 -7.81 -1.96 -14.76
N LYS A 145 -6.91 -1.17 -15.37
CA LYS A 145 -5.52 -1.07 -14.93
C LYS A 145 -5.48 -0.28 -13.64
N ILE A 146 -5.09 -0.93 -12.55
CA ILE A 146 -4.91 -0.30 -11.24
C ILE A 146 -3.43 -0.03 -10.99
N SER A 147 -3.13 1.06 -10.31
CA SER A 147 -1.77 1.53 -10.06
C SER A 147 -1.53 1.85 -8.59
N MET A 148 -0.27 1.74 -8.18
CA MET A 148 0.22 2.26 -6.92
C MET A 148 1.54 2.99 -7.18
N ASP A 149 1.60 4.27 -6.84
CA ASP A 149 2.83 5.04 -6.88
C ASP A 149 3.43 5.12 -5.47
N VAL A 150 4.61 4.56 -5.30
CA VAL A 150 5.32 4.53 -4.01
C VAL A 150 6.29 5.70 -3.97
N LEU A 151 6.08 6.61 -3.03
CA LEU A 151 6.93 7.77 -2.81
C LEU A 151 8.16 7.36 -2.02
N VAL A 152 9.34 7.66 -2.57
CA VAL A 152 10.64 7.30 -2.01
C VAL A 152 11.69 8.38 -2.26
N GLU A 153 12.75 8.44 -1.45
CA GLU A 153 13.85 9.37 -1.71
C GLU A 153 14.64 9.01 -2.97
N SER A 154 14.90 7.72 -3.20
CA SER A 154 15.70 7.24 -4.33
C SER A 154 14.93 6.25 -5.22
N PRO A 155 14.13 6.73 -6.20
CA PRO A 155 13.35 5.88 -7.09
C PRO A 155 14.20 4.87 -7.88
N ALA A 156 15.42 5.24 -8.26
CA ALA A 156 16.31 4.34 -9.00
C ALA A 156 16.77 3.14 -8.15
N LYS A 157 17.14 3.38 -6.89
CA LYS A 157 17.50 2.32 -5.93
C LYS A 157 16.28 1.44 -5.63
N SER A 158 15.14 2.04 -5.38
CA SER A 158 13.89 1.32 -5.08
C SER A 158 13.45 0.42 -6.22
N ARG A 159 13.56 0.87 -7.47
CA ARG A 159 13.28 0.03 -8.65
C ARG A 159 14.18 -1.20 -8.74
N LYS A 160 15.47 -1.08 -8.41
CA LYS A 160 16.40 -2.23 -8.42
C LYS A 160 16.00 -3.27 -7.36
N ILE A 161 15.73 -2.82 -6.14
CA ILE A 161 15.28 -3.72 -5.05
C ILE A 161 13.95 -4.36 -5.43
N TYR A 162 13.00 -3.58 -5.92
CA TYR A 162 11.68 -4.08 -6.32
C TYR A 162 11.75 -5.13 -7.42
N ALA A 163 12.68 -5.02 -8.38
CA ALA A 163 12.83 -6.00 -9.46
C ALA A 163 13.14 -7.41 -8.93
N GLU A 164 13.88 -7.54 -7.83
CA GLU A 164 14.15 -8.83 -7.19
C GLU A 164 12.87 -9.44 -6.61
N TYR A 165 12.07 -8.63 -5.89
CA TYR A 165 10.77 -9.06 -5.39
C TYR A 165 9.79 -9.40 -6.50
N GLN A 166 9.80 -8.64 -7.59
CA GLN A 166 8.92 -8.88 -8.75
C GLN A 166 9.20 -10.25 -9.37
N ASN A 167 10.45 -10.64 -9.53
CA ASN A 167 10.81 -11.97 -10.05
C ASN A 167 10.25 -13.10 -9.17
N ILE A 168 10.30 -12.93 -7.83
CA ILE A 168 9.72 -13.91 -6.90
C ILE A 168 8.19 -13.94 -7.03
N ILE A 169 7.54 -12.78 -7.11
CA ILE A 169 6.08 -12.67 -7.26
C ILE A 169 5.64 -13.37 -8.55
N ASP A 170 6.33 -13.14 -9.65
CA ASP A 170 6.01 -13.74 -10.95
C ASP A 170 6.14 -15.26 -10.89
N GLY A 171 7.17 -15.79 -10.23
CA GLY A 171 7.34 -17.22 -9.99
C GLY A 171 6.22 -17.83 -9.13
N VAL A 172 5.82 -17.14 -8.05
CA VAL A 172 4.71 -17.56 -7.20
C VAL A 172 3.39 -17.53 -7.96
N PHE A 173 3.15 -16.52 -8.78
CA PHE A 173 1.93 -16.41 -9.58
C PHE A 173 1.86 -17.50 -10.64
N LEU A 174 2.97 -17.77 -11.33
CA LEU A 174 3.05 -18.89 -12.28
C LEU A 174 2.73 -20.22 -11.60
N THR A 175 3.31 -20.48 -10.43
CA THR A 175 3.04 -21.71 -9.68
C THR A 175 1.56 -21.83 -9.28
N ARG A 176 0.96 -20.73 -8.82
CA ARG A 176 -0.47 -20.70 -8.49
C ARG A 176 -1.36 -20.88 -9.70
N ASP A 177 -1.00 -20.30 -10.86
CA ASP A 177 -1.72 -20.48 -12.11
C ASP A 177 -1.70 -21.95 -12.51
N LEU A 178 -0.53 -22.61 -12.52
CA LEU A 178 -0.39 -24.03 -12.85
C LEU A 178 -1.18 -24.94 -11.90
N THR A 179 -1.20 -24.62 -10.61
CA THR A 179 -1.94 -25.39 -9.59
C THR A 179 -3.47 -25.23 -9.74
N ASN A 180 -3.91 -24.06 -10.18
CA ASN A 180 -5.34 -23.76 -10.35
C ASN A 180 -5.86 -24.11 -11.75
N GLU A 181 -4.99 -24.51 -12.68
CA GLU A 181 -5.39 -24.96 -14.03
C GLU A 181 -6.14 -26.28 -13.94
N PRO A 182 -7.34 -26.40 -14.51
CA PRO A 182 -8.05 -27.68 -14.56
C PRO A 182 -7.26 -28.73 -15.34
N SER A 183 -7.27 -29.98 -14.88
CA SER A 183 -6.52 -31.09 -15.48
C SER A 183 -7.01 -31.52 -16.87
N ASN A 184 -8.15 -31.00 -17.33
CA ASN A 184 -8.82 -31.36 -18.58
C ASN A 184 -8.80 -30.25 -19.65
N ILE A 185 -7.89 -29.31 -19.54
CA ILE A 185 -7.63 -28.29 -20.57
C ILE A 185 -6.36 -28.61 -21.32
#